data_ac88424052cf2855e991c127f99342c9
#
_entry.id   ac88424052cf2855e991c127f99342c9
#
_cell.length_a   1.000
_cell.length_b   1.000
_cell.length_c   1.000
_cell.angle_alpha   90.00
_cell.angle_beta   90.00
_cell.angle_gamma   90.00
#
_symmetry.space_group_name_H-M   'P 1'
#
loop_
_entity.id
_entity.type
_entity.pdbx_description
1 polymer ?
#
loop_
_entity_poly.entity_id
_entity_poly.type
_entity_poly.pdbx_seq_one_letter_code
_entity_poly.pdbx_strand_id
1 'polypeptide(L)'
;MTLVLCVVTMLSYTLFGCAKQPGSEVDSEPEVAVAPLRAEPHPVIIFDIDTLRADRLGCYGNPRPTSPVIDSLAAEGVLFEWTFSQAPTTPPSQASILTSLYPSTHGVKGRKDRLAKEITTLGEVFSDHGFATGAFVDGGYMNRGFGLLQGFKTKVDRRGGLEVIGPKALEWMREHADENFLLLIHTYDVHTPYDPPEPWRSQFLEGVPAPTPGFEPTALVMETIRQSGDTDQPLTLPENDVAYALALYDAGIRYVDDWIGKFVSELESLGIYDRTTLVVISDHGEEFQEHG
;
A
#
# COMPACT_ATOMS: atom_id res chain seq x y z
N MET A 1 1.67 22.32 -9.30
CA MET A 1 2.56 21.33 -9.95
C MET A 1 3.98 21.60 -9.49
N THR A 2 4.42 20.94 -8.43
CA THR A 2 5.78 21.14 -7.88
C THR A 2 6.49 19.80 -7.94
N LEU A 3 7.47 19.74 -8.85
CA LEU A 3 8.32 18.58 -9.14
C LEU A 3 9.32 18.43 -7.99
N VAL A 4 9.31 17.30 -7.27
CA VAL A 4 10.41 16.92 -6.36
C VAL A 4 11.28 15.90 -7.08
N LEU A 5 12.42 16.35 -7.57
CA LEU A 5 13.44 15.53 -8.22
C LEU A 5 14.42 15.06 -7.15
N CYS A 6 14.35 13.78 -6.73
CA CYS A 6 15.42 13.16 -5.95
C CYS A 6 16.52 12.66 -6.89
N VAL A 7 17.63 13.42 -6.98
CA VAL A 7 18.85 12.98 -7.65
C VAL A 7 19.72 12.26 -6.64
N VAL A 8 19.86 10.93 -6.77
CA VAL A 8 20.88 10.16 -6.04
C VAL A 8 22.14 10.12 -6.90
N THR A 9 23.14 10.90 -6.55
CA THR A 9 24.47 10.81 -7.14
C THR A 9 25.30 9.76 -6.40
N MET A 10 25.63 8.66 -7.09
CA MET A 10 26.67 7.73 -6.64
C MET A 10 28.05 8.40 -6.76
N LEU A 11 28.72 8.59 -5.64
CA LEU A 11 30.14 8.97 -5.61
C LEU A 11 31.00 7.70 -5.48
N SER A 12 31.79 7.45 -6.51
CA SER A 12 32.84 6.41 -6.51
C SER A 12 34.03 6.91 -5.68
N TYR A 13 34.38 6.23 -4.60
CA TYR A 13 35.59 6.50 -3.85
C TYR A 13 36.79 5.81 -4.48
N THR A 14 37.70 6.55 -5.04
CA THR A 14 39.05 6.11 -5.31
C THR A 14 39.97 6.55 -4.15
N LEU A 15 40.61 5.58 -3.52
CA LEU A 15 41.62 5.80 -2.49
C LEU A 15 42.86 6.48 -3.08
N PHE A 16 43.17 7.68 -2.66
CA PHE A 16 44.51 8.23 -2.78
C PHE A 16 44.96 8.91 -1.47
N GLY A 17 46.24 8.70 -1.19
CA GLY A 17 46.88 8.88 0.10
C GLY A 17 46.96 10.31 0.67
N CYS A 18 47.25 10.32 1.95
CA CYS A 18 47.50 11.46 2.83
C CYS A 18 48.54 12.43 2.30
N ALA A 19 48.13 13.71 2.13
CA ALA A 19 49.04 14.84 2.26
C ALA A 19 48.28 15.95 3.00
N LYS A 20 48.78 16.38 4.16
CA LYS A 20 48.28 17.52 4.91
C LYS A 20 48.51 18.81 4.13
N GLN A 21 47.45 19.55 3.84
CA GLN A 21 47.54 20.97 3.47
C GLN A 21 46.87 21.87 4.55
N PRO A 22 47.37 23.06 4.78
CA PRO A 22 46.87 23.96 5.81
C PRO A 22 45.72 24.83 5.29
N GLY A 23 44.68 24.96 6.11
CA GLY A 23 43.76 26.10 6.12
C GLY A 23 42.94 26.31 4.85
N SER A 24 41.85 25.60 4.67
CA SER A 24 40.72 26.06 3.87
C SER A 24 39.54 26.33 4.79
N GLU A 25 39.06 27.56 4.77
CA GLU A 25 37.76 27.94 5.33
C GLU A 25 36.71 26.92 4.84
N VAL A 26 36.00 26.33 5.79
CA VAL A 26 34.86 25.49 5.50
C VAL A 26 33.78 26.45 4.99
N ASP A 27 33.58 26.49 3.67
CA ASP A 27 32.39 27.10 3.10
C ASP A 27 31.17 26.42 3.74
N SER A 28 30.45 27.19 4.52
CA SER A 28 29.15 26.76 5.07
C SER A 28 28.26 26.41 3.87
N GLU A 29 27.88 25.15 3.78
CA GLU A 29 26.84 24.76 2.83
C GLU A 29 25.65 25.72 2.95
N PRO A 30 25.06 26.17 1.83
CA PRO A 30 23.92 27.06 1.90
C PRO A 30 22.79 26.34 2.68
N GLU A 31 22.40 26.96 3.79
CA GLU A 31 21.23 26.57 4.56
C GLU A 31 20.05 26.51 3.59
N VAL A 32 19.60 25.30 3.25
CA VAL A 32 18.43 25.10 2.42
C VAL A 32 17.27 25.67 3.23
N ALA A 33 16.83 26.87 2.88
CA ALA A 33 15.67 27.49 3.48
C ALA A 33 14.49 26.56 3.26
N VAL A 34 14.10 25.82 4.30
CA VAL A 34 12.87 25.06 4.32
C VAL A 34 11.74 26.07 4.14
N ALA A 35 11.05 26.01 3.01
CA ALA A 35 9.91 26.87 2.77
C ALA A 35 8.96 26.73 3.96
N PRO A 36 8.40 27.82 4.49
CA PRO A 36 7.47 27.74 5.59
C PRO A 36 6.32 26.80 5.21
N LEU A 37 5.95 25.91 6.12
CA LEU A 37 4.79 25.05 5.99
C LEU A 37 3.61 25.90 5.46
N ARG A 38 2.97 25.43 4.40
CA ARG A 38 1.86 26.17 3.76
C ARG A 38 0.86 26.57 4.85
N ALA A 39 0.33 27.80 4.75
CA ALA A 39 -0.64 28.33 5.72
C ALA A 39 -1.97 27.56 5.72
N GLU A 40 -2.24 26.78 4.67
CA GLU A 40 -3.45 25.96 4.53
C GLU A 40 -3.18 24.49 4.90
N PRO A 41 -4.14 23.80 5.51
CA PRO A 41 -4.04 22.38 5.82
C PRO A 41 -3.67 21.54 4.60
N HIS A 42 -2.79 20.58 4.77
CA HIS A 42 -2.32 19.70 3.72
C HIS A 42 -2.51 18.21 4.11
N PRO A 43 -3.69 17.66 3.84
CA PRO A 43 -3.99 16.27 4.16
C PRO A 43 -3.10 15.28 3.39
N VAL A 44 -2.83 14.14 4.03
CA VAL A 44 -2.16 12.99 3.41
C VAL A 44 -3.02 11.76 3.63
N ILE A 45 -3.37 11.07 2.56
CA ILE A 45 -4.13 9.82 2.57
C ILE A 45 -3.29 8.72 1.92
N ILE A 46 -3.17 7.60 2.61
CA ILE A 46 -2.50 6.40 2.08
C ILE A 46 -3.54 5.29 1.99
N PHE A 47 -3.85 4.89 0.75
CA PHE A 47 -4.55 3.65 0.45
C PHE A 47 -3.53 2.54 0.25
N ASP A 48 -3.48 1.63 1.20
CA ASP A 48 -2.59 0.48 1.23
C ASP A 48 -3.42 -0.78 0.98
N ILE A 49 -3.26 -1.35 -0.19
CA ILE A 49 -4.08 -2.46 -0.67
C ILE A 49 -3.23 -3.73 -0.65
N ASP A 50 -3.53 -4.61 0.32
CA ASP A 50 -2.80 -5.87 0.49
C ASP A 50 -2.86 -6.72 -0.78
N THR A 51 -1.72 -7.27 -1.17
CA THR A 51 -1.51 -8.14 -2.33
C THR A 51 -1.86 -7.56 -3.70
N LEU A 52 -2.03 -6.24 -3.86
CA LEU A 52 -2.35 -5.64 -5.15
C LEU A 52 -1.16 -5.72 -6.11
N ARG A 53 -1.36 -6.37 -7.25
CA ARG A 53 -0.38 -6.49 -8.33
C ARG A 53 -0.48 -5.32 -9.31
N ALA A 54 0.66 -4.74 -9.66
CA ALA A 54 0.73 -3.66 -10.65
C ALA A 54 0.22 -4.08 -12.03
N ASP A 55 0.57 -5.29 -12.50
CA ASP A 55 0.14 -5.80 -13.82
C ASP A 55 -1.37 -6.07 -13.94
N ARG A 56 -2.12 -5.89 -12.85
CA ARG A 56 -3.59 -5.97 -12.84
C ARG A 56 -4.28 -4.60 -12.87
N LEU A 57 -3.54 -3.50 -12.99
CA LEU A 57 -4.05 -2.13 -13.11
C LEU A 57 -3.94 -1.62 -14.53
N GLY A 58 -4.92 -0.83 -14.99
CA GLY A 58 -4.94 -0.28 -16.35
C GLY A 58 -3.77 0.65 -16.62
N CYS A 59 -3.36 1.48 -15.67
CA CYS A 59 -2.19 2.37 -15.79
C CYS A 59 -0.85 1.63 -15.99
N TYR A 60 -0.80 0.32 -15.70
CA TYR A 60 0.34 -0.55 -16.01
C TYR A 60 0.07 -1.50 -17.18
N GLY A 61 -1.03 -1.30 -17.92
CA GLY A 61 -1.31 -2.00 -19.17
C GLY A 61 -2.27 -3.18 -19.08
N ASN A 62 -2.96 -3.39 -17.95
CA ASN A 62 -4.04 -4.39 -17.88
C ASN A 62 -5.18 -4.02 -18.84
N PRO A 63 -5.59 -4.91 -19.77
CA PRO A 63 -6.69 -4.63 -20.70
C PRO A 63 -8.08 -4.69 -20.05
N ARG A 64 -8.22 -5.28 -18.87
CA ARG A 64 -9.48 -5.35 -18.13
C ARG A 64 -9.72 -4.05 -17.35
N PRO A 65 -10.94 -3.55 -17.24
CA PRO A 65 -11.25 -2.30 -16.54
C PRO A 65 -11.29 -2.48 -15.02
N THR A 66 -10.17 -2.90 -14.44
CA THR A 66 -10.04 -3.19 -13.00
C THR A 66 -9.91 -1.95 -12.14
N SER A 67 -9.36 -0.85 -12.69
CA SER A 67 -8.86 0.29 -11.90
C SER A 67 -9.10 1.66 -12.52
N PRO A 68 -10.30 1.98 -13.07
CA PRO A 68 -10.50 3.25 -13.79
C PRO A 68 -10.27 4.51 -12.94
N VAL A 69 -10.51 4.46 -11.63
CA VAL A 69 -10.23 5.60 -10.73
C VAL A 69 -8.74 5.73 -10.47
N ILE A 70 -8.05 4.63 -10.15
CA ILE A 70 -6.59 4.61 -9.98
C ILE A 70 -5.90 5.05 -11.28
N ASP A 71 -6.40 4.61 -12.43
CA ASP A 71 -5.86 4.98 -13.75
C ASP A 71 -5.99 6.48 -14.01
N SER A 72 -7.11 7.09 -13.62
CA SER A 72 -7.32 8.55 -13.70
C SER A 72 -6.36 9.30 -12.76
N LEU A 73 -6.21 8.84 -11.52
CA LEU A 73 -5.25 9.41 -10.57
C LEU A 73 -3.81 9.31 -11.08
N ALA A 74 -3.45 8.19 -11.70
CA ALA A 74 -2.13 8.00 -12.29
C ALA A 74 -1.88 8.94 -13.47
N ALA A 75 -2.91 9.25 -14.28
CA ALA A 75 -2.81 10.18 -15.40
C ALA A 75 -2.63 11.65 -14.94
N GLU A 76 -3.14 12.01 -13.78
CA GLU A 76 -3.06 13.36 -13.19
C GLU A 76 -1.87 13.52 -12.24
N GLY A 77 -1.36 12.42 -11.70
CA GLY A 77 -0.36 12.37 -10.63
C GLY A 77 1.03 11.91 -11.07
N VAL A 78 1.65 11.11 -10.23
CA VAL A 78 2.97 10.49 -10.48
C VAL A 78 2.82 8.98 -10.40
N LEU A 79 3.06 8.31 -11.52
CA LEU A 79 3.11 6.85 -11.61
C LEU A 79 4.56 6.37 -11.45
N PHE A 80 4.80 5.49 -10.48
CA PHE A 80 6.10 4.86 -10.27
C PHE A 80 6.15 3.55 -11.09
N GLU A 81 6.86 3.55 -12.21
CA GLU A 81 6.97 2.37 -13.09
C GLU A 81 7.69 1.19 -12.43
N TRP A 82 8.62 1.48 -11.51
CA TRP A 82 9.45 0.50 -10.83
C TRP A 82 9.42 0.71 -9.32
N THR A 83 8.59 -0.05 -8.63
CA THR A 83 8.52 -0.07 -7.18
C THR A 83 8.63 -1.51 -6.68
N PHE A 84 9.47 -1.73 -5.67
CA PHE A 84 9.75 -3.06 -5.15
C PHE A 84 9.34 -3.16 -3.69
N SER A 85 8.54 -4.17 -3.37
CA SER A 85 8.27 -4.54 -1.98
C SER A 85 9.56 -5.02 -1.31
N GLN A 86 9.73 -4.67 -0.04
CA GLN A 86 10.90 -5.07 0.74
C GLN A 86 10.80 -6.51 1.28
N ALA A 87 9.61 -7.09 1.21
CA ALA A 87 9.34 -8.47 1.60
C ALA A 87 8.06 -8.99 0.91
N PRO A 88 7.95 -10.30 0.66
CA PRO A 88 6.80 -10.89 -0.02
C PRO A 88 5.66 -11.27 0.95
N THR A 89 5.58 -10.65 2.13
CA THR A 89 4.56 -10.92 3.14
C THR A 89 4.24 -9.66 3.94
N THR A 90 3.00 -9.54 4.39
CA THR A 90 2.43 -8.34 5.02
C THR A 90 3.25 -7.77 6.18
N PRO A 91 3.59 -8.49 7.28
CA PRO A 91 4.21 -7.81 8.42
C PRO A 91 5.55 -7.14 8.13
N PRO A 92 6.53 -7.79 7.46
CA PRO A 92 7.80 -7.12 7.19
C PRO A 92 7.70 -6.04 6.13
N SER A 93 6.83 -6.19 5.12
CA SER A 93 6.62 -5.15 4.11
C SER A 93 5.94 -3.93 4.70
N GLN A 94 4.88 -4.12 5.46
CA GLN A 94 4.18 -3.05 6.17
C GLN A 94 5.08 -2.30 7.16
N ALA A 95 5.93 -3.03 7.89
CA ALA A 95 6.93 -2.41 8.73
C ALA A 95 7.90 -1.53 7.93
N SER A 96 8.31 -1.97 6.73
CA SER A 96 9.16 -1.16 5.85
C SER A 96 8.44 0.08 5.33
N ILE A 97 7.19 -0.04 4.90
CA ILE A 97 6.37 1.10 4.43
C ILE A 97 6.23 2.14 5.55
N LEU A 98 5.88 1.70 6.76
CA LEU A 98 5.57 2.60 7.87
C LEU A 98 6.80 3.13 8.62
N THR A 99 8.00 2.60 8.35
CA THR A 99 9.24 3.04 9.03
C THR A 99 10.32 3.56 8.09
N SER A 100 10.18 3.32 6.77
CA SER A 100 11.22 3.56 5.76
C SER A 100 12.53 2.79 6.02
N LEU A 101 12.45 1.67 6.75
CA LEU A 101 13.59 0.82 7.07
C LEU A 101 13.49 -0.54 6.37
N TYR A 102 14.61 -1.19 6.14
CA TYR A 102 14.65 -2.57 5.66
C TYR A 102 14.32 -3.57 6.79
N PRO A 103 13.81 -4.78 6.45
CA PRO A 103 13.53 -5.84 7.44
C PRO A 103 14.72 -6.21 8.32
N SER A 104 15.94 -6.09 7.82
CA SER A 104 17.17 -6.29 8.60
C SER A 104 17.37 -5.25 9.69
N THR A 105 16.82 -4.04 9.52
CA THR A 105 16.97 -2.90 10.44
C THR A 105 15.81 -2.81 11.42
N HIS A 106 14.55 -2.86 10.95
CA HIS A 106 13.40 -2.76 11.84
C HIS A 106 13.10 -4.09 12.57
N GLY A 107 13.72 -5.21 12.19
CA GLY A 107 13.67 -6.49 12.90
C GLY A 107 12.42 -7.34 12.66
N VAL A 108 11.41 -6.84 11.97
CA VAL A 108 10.22 -7.63 11.57
C VAL A 108 10.59 -8.41 10.31
N LYS A 109 10.72 -9.75 10.41
CA LYS A 109 11.18 -10.62 9.33
C LYS A 109 10.17 -11.71 8.97
N GLY A 110 9.18 -11.93 9.83
CA GLY A 110 8.20 -12.99 9.66
C GLY A 110 6.84 -12.65 10.25
N ARG A 111 5.88 -13.55 9.99
CA ARG A 111 4.46 -13.35 10.32
C ARG A 111 4.15 -13.20 11.82
N LYS A 112 5.06 -13.61 12.72
CA LYS A 112 4.87 -13.54 14.18
C LYS A 112 5.64 -12.40 14.83
N ASP A 113 6.49 -11.72 14.06
CA ASP A 113 7.29 -10.63 14.58
C ASP A 113 6.45 -9.38 14.81
N ARG A 114 6.94 -8.52 15.67
CA ARG A 114 6.29 -7.28 16.05
C ARG A 114 7.29 -6.15 15.93
N LEU A 115 6.83 -4.99 15.48
CA LEU A 115 7.64 -3.80 15.46
C LEU A 115 7.95 -3.35 16.88
N ALA A 116 9.24 -3.15 17.19
CA ALA A 116 9.69 -2.65 18.48
C ALA A 116 9.21 -1.21 18.69
N LYS A 117 8.94 -0.84 19.95
CA LYS A 117 8.43 0.51 20.27
C LYS A 117 9.45 1.62 20.04
N GLU A 118 10.71 1.25 20.00
CA GLU A 118 11.85 2.15 19.79
C GLU A 118 12.03 2.53 18.32
N ILE A 119 11.37 1.84 17.42
CA ILE A 119 11.40 2.13 15.98
C ILE A 119 10.33 3.17 15.67
N THR A 120 10.77 4.33 15.23
CA THR A 120 9.87 5.43 14.84
C THR A 120 9.09 5.09 13.59
N THR A 121 7.80 5.34 13.63
CA THR A 121 6.87 5.11 12.52
C THR A 121 6.44 6.41 11.85
N LEU A 122 5.93 6.30 10.63
CA LEU A 122 5.30 7.41 9.91
C LEU A 122 4.19 8.08 10.75
N GLY A 123 3.38 7.28 11.44
CA GLY A 123 2.33 7.80 12.32
C GLY A 123 2.87 8.67 13.45
N GLU A 124 4.02 8.31 14.04
CA GLU A 124 4.68 9.12 15.08
C GLU A 124 5.26 10.39 14.50
N VAL A 125 5.95 10.31 13.36
CA VAL A 125 6.50 11.50 12.69
C VAL A 125 5.40 12.53 12.41
N PHE A 126 4.30 12.12 11.80
CA PHE A 126 3.19 13.03 11.52
C PHE A 126 2.52 13.57 12.79
N SER A 127 2.30 12.71 13.80
CA SER A 127 1.75 13.12 15.08
C SER A 127 2.62 14.16 15.80
N ASP A 128 3.95 13.98 15.78
CA ASP A 128 4.90 14.90 16.41
C ASP A 128 4.97 16.26 15.68
N HIS A 129 4.59 16.29 14.40
CA HIS A 129 4.44 17.53 13.61
C HIS A 129 3.03 18.12 13.68
N GLY A 130 2.18 17.65 14.60
CA GLY A 130 0.88 18.24 14.87
C GLY A 130 -0.24 17.83 13.91
N PHE A 131 -0.04 16.77 13.10
CA PHE A 131 -1.10 16.22 12.26
C PHE A 131 -2.08 15.40 13.10
N ALA A 132 -3.37 15.50 12.80
CA ALA A 132 -4.34 14.49 13.20
C ALA A 132 -4.00 13.17 12.50
N THR A 133 -3.96 12.04 13.24
CA THR A 133 -3.52 10.76 12.67
C THR A 133 -4.56 9.68 12.88
N GLY A 134 -5.09 9.16 11.77
CA GLY A 134 -6.10 8.09 11.72
C GLY A 134 -5.60 6.87 10.95
N ALA A 135 -5.81 5.68 11.51
CA ALA A 135 -5.57 4.41 10.85
C ALA A 135 -6.84 3.56 10.88
N PHE A 136 -7.33 3.20 9.71
CA PHE A 136 -8.51 2.35 9.49
C PHE A 136 -8.07 1.11 8.73
N VAL A 137 -7.95 0.00 9.44
CA VAL A 137 -7.32 -1.20 8.92
C VAL A 137 -8.22 -2.42 9.10
N ASP A 138 -8.18 -3.33 8.14
CA ASP A 138 -9.00 -4.56 8.12
C ASP A 138 -8.46 -5.66 9.06
N GLY A 139 -7.89 -5.27 10.19
CA GLY A 139 -7.40 -6.21 11.19
C GLY A 139 -6.21 -7.04 10.71
N GLY A 140 -6.28 -8.37 10.87
CA GLY A 140 -5.23 -9.27 10.44
C GLY A 140 -3.86 -8.93 11.03
N TYR A 141 -2.83 -8.85 10.20
CA TYR A 141 -1.49 -8.45 10.58
C TYR A 141 -1.34 -6.95 10.82
N MET A 142 -2.31 -6.14 10.43
CA MET A 142 -2.36 -4.70 10.70
C MET A 142 -3.00 -4.36 12.05
N ASN A 143 -3.42 -5.35 12.85
CA ASN A 143 -3.99 -5.06 14.16
C ASN A 143 -2.96 -4.44 15.13
N ARG A 144 -3.48 -3.78 16.17
CA ARG A 144 -2.68 -3.05 17.18
C ARG A 144 -1.60 -3.89 17.85
N GLY A 145 -1.75 -5.23 17.85
CA GLY A 145 -0.81 -6.14 18.49
C GLY A 145 0.54 -6.25 17.79
N PHE A 146 0.65 -5.84 16.52
CA PHE A 146 1.90 -5.92 15.76
C PHE A 146 2.80 -4.69 15.88
N GLY A 147 2.34 -3.60 16.51
CA GLY A 147 3.13 -2.39 16.73
C GLY A 147 3.22 -1.47 15.51
N LEU A 148 2.60 -1.83 14.38
CA LEU A 148 2.65 -1.07 13.13
C LEU A 148 1.90 0.27 13.20
N LEU A 149 0.89 0.36 14.06
CA LEU A 149 0.05 1.55 14.21
C LEU A 149 0.53 2.50 15.32
N GLN A 150 1.82 2.50 15.66
CA GLN A 150 2.39 3.48 16.59
C GLN A 150 2.20 4.89 16.02
N GLY A 151 1.95 5.89 16.87
CA GLY A 151 1.74 7.29 16.49
C GLY A 151 0.34 7.62 15.96
N PHE A 152 -0.43 6.68 15.42
CA PHE A 152 -1.81 6.96 15.06
C PHE A 152 -2.66 7.14 16.31
N LYS A 153 -3.37 8.26 16.42
CA LYS A 153 -4.23 8.58 17.58
C LYS A 153 -5.58 7.87 17.48
N THR A 154 -6.22 7.95 16.31
CA THR A 154 -7.43 7.18 16.00
C THR A 154 -7.03 5.87 15.34
N LYS A 155 -7.53 4.74 15.87
CA LYS A 155 -7.25 3.40 15.35
C LYS A 155 -8.53 2.59 15.29
N VAL A 156 -8.93 2.24 14.09
CA VAL A 156 -10.01 1.29 13.83
C VAL A 156 -9.40 0.06 13.19
N ASP A 157 -9.30 -1.04 13.94
CA ASP A 157 -8.85 -2.33 13.45
C ASP A 157 -10.04 -3.32 13.48
N ARG A 158 -10.71 -3.49 12.36
CA ARG A 158 -11.96 -4.29 12.25
C ARG A 158 -11.92 -5.12 10.98
N ARG A 159 -12.21 -6.40 11.10
CA ARG A 159 -12.41 -7.25 9.92
C ARG A 159 -13.70 -6.91 9.20
N GLY A 160 -13.73 -7.15 7.89
CA GLY A 160 -14.89 -6.94 7.03
C GLY A 160 -14.65 -5.94 5.91
N GLY A 161 -13.37 -5.69 5.59
CA GLY A 161 -12.94 -4.89 4.46
C GLY A 161 -13.42 -3.46 4.49
N LEU A 162 -13.38 -2.83 3.33
CA LEU A 162 -13.81 -1.44 3.12
C LEU A 162 -15.29 -1.22 3.41
N GLU A 163 -16.12 -2.26 3.35
CA GLU A 163 -17.53 -2.17 3.75
C GLU A 163 -17.68 -1.75 5.22
N VAL A 164 -16.78 -2.20 6.09
CA VAL A 164 -16.81 -1.93 7.54
C VAL A 164 -15.98 -0.72 7.93
N ILE A 165 -14.77 -0.58 7.37
CA ILE A 165 -13.85 0.50 7.77
C ILE A 165 -14.04 1.76 6.92
N GLY A 166 -14.45 1.65 5.65
CA GLY A 166 -14.57 2.76 4.72
C GLY A 166 -15.50 3.88 5.20
N PRO A 167 -16.76 3.58 5.62
CA PRO A 167 -17.66 4.61 6.14
C PRO A 167 -17.10 5.36 7.35
N LYS A 168 -16.37 4.67 8.23
CA LYS A 168 -15.74 5.26 9.41
C LYS A 168 -14.55 6.14 9.06
N ALA A 169 -13.76 5.74 8.06
CA ALA A 169 -12.65 6.54 7.55
C ALA A 169 -13.15 7.81 6.86
N LEU A 170 -14.23 7.73 6.07
CA LEU A 170 -14.90 8.89 5.47
C LEU A 170 -15.45 9.85 6.53
N GLU A 171 -16.11 9.33 7.58
CA GLU A 171 -16.60 10.14 8.68
C GLU A 171 -15.46 10.87 9.38
N TRP A 172 -14.40 10.16 9.73
CA TRP A 172 -13.20 10.72 10.36
C TRP A 172 -12.54 11.80 9.47
N MET A 173 -12.46 11.55 8.16
CA MET A 173 -11.93 12.53 7.20
C MET A 173 -12.73 13.83 7.17
N ARG A 174 -14.07 13.74 7.22
CA ARG A 174 -14.96 14.92 7.31
C ARG A 174 -14.73 15.72 8.59
N GLU A 175 -14.58 15.03 9.71
CA GLU A 175 -14.33 15.66 11.02
C GLU A 175 -13.00 16.42 11.08
N HIS A 176 -12.01 16.03 10.26
CA HIS A 176 -10.66 16.62 10.25
C HIS A 176 -10.35 17.41 8.96
N ALA A 177 -11.37 17.73 8.15
CA ALA A 177 -11.18 18.38 6.84
C ALA A 177 -10.47 19.75 6.92
N ASP A 178 -10.57 20.46 8.04
CA ASP A 178 -9.93 21.75 8.28
C ASP A 178 -8.54 21.63 8.96
N GLU A 179 -8.04 20.41 9.13
CA GLU A 179 -6.78 20.14 9.81
C GLU A 179 -5.73 19.55 8.83
N ASN A 180 -4.45 19.61 9.23
CA ASN A 180 -3.44 18.71 8.67
C ASN A 180 -3.70 17.33 9.22
N PHE A 181 -3.88 16.33 8.36
CA PHE A 181 -4.06 14.96 8.81
C PHE A 181 -3.27 13.93 7.97
N LEU A 182 -2.94 12.82 8.62
CA LEU A 182 -2.51 11.57 8.00
C LEU A 182 -3.60 10.53 8.20
N LEU A 183 -4.14 10.02 7.11
CA LEU A 183 -5.13 8.94 7.09
C LEU A 183 -4.53 7.71 6.40
N LEU A 184 -4.35 6.63 7.14
CA LEU A 184 -3.98 5.33 6.60
C LEU A 184 -5.24 4.45 6.49
N ILE A 185 -5.48 3.93 5.30
CA ILE A 185 -6.54 2.96 5.01
C ILE A 185 -5.86 1.71 4.47
N HIS A 186 -6.03 0.58 5.18
CA HIS A 186 -5.47 -0.69 4.74
C HIS A 186 -6.58 -1.73 4.62
N THR A 187 -6.62 -2.44 3.50
CA THR A 187 -7.65 -3.45 3.21
C THR A 187 -7.08 -4.76 2.69
N TYR A 188 -7.75 -5.87 3.06
CA TYR A 188 -7.54 -7.21 2.52
C TYR A 188 -8.58 -7.59 1.43
N ASP A 189 -9.39 -6.66 0.92
CA ASP A 189 -10.46 -6.98 -0.06
C ASP A 189 -9.95 -7.56 -1.39
N VAL A 190 -8.65 -7.42 -1.67
CA VAL A 190 -7.99 -8.01 -2.85
C VAL A 190 -7.30 -9.34 -2.50
N HIS A 191 -6.90 -9.52 -1.23
CA HIS A 191 -6.22 -10.71 -0.72
C HIS A 191 -7.16 -11.94 -0.68
N THR A 192 -6.61 -13.13 -0.78
CA THR A 192 -7.37 -14.39 -0.55
C THR A 192 -8.03 -14.41 0.85
N PRO A 193 -9.25 -14.99 0.97
CA PRO A 193 -10.12 -15.56 -0.06
C PRO A 193 -10.69 -14.51 -0.99
N TYR A 194 -10.71 -14.78 -2.30
CA TYR A 194 -11.24 -13.84 -3.28
C TYR A 194 -12.77 -13.88 -3.26
N ASP A 195 -13.36 -13.02 -2.47
CA ASP A 195 -14.81 -12.93 -2.29
C ASP A 195 -15.35 -11.50 -2.53
N PRO A 196 -15.13 -10.96 -3.73
CA PRO A 196 -15.64 -9.63 -4.06
C PRO A 196 -17.16 -9.61 -4.02
N PRO A 197 -17.78 -8.51 -3.52
CA PRO A 197 -19.23 -8.38 -3.48
C PRO A 197 -19.83 -8.18 -4.88
N GLU A 198 -21.15 -8.37 -4.99
CA GLU A 198 -21.90 -7.96 -6.17
C GLU A 198 -21.97 -6.42 -6.28
N PRO A 199 -22.01 -5.86 -7.49
CA PRO A 199 -22.10 -6.52 -8.80
C PRO A 199 -20.75 -6.90 -9.41
N TRP A 200 -19.62 -6.56 -8.78
CA TRP A 200 -18.26 -6.75 -9.34
C TRP A 200 -17.96 -8.22 -9.59
N ARG A 201 -18.39 -9.10 -8.69
CA ARG A 201 -18.23 -10.55 -8.85
C ARG A 201 -18.83 -11.04 -10.17
N SER A 202 -20.13 -10.78 -10.40
CA SER A 202 -20.83 -11.22 -11.60
C SER A 202 -20.25 -10.59 -12.87
N GLN A 203 -19.89 -9.30 -12.84
CA GLN A 203 -19.33 -8.59 -13.99
C GLN A 203 -17.98 -9.18 -14.44
N PHE A 204 -17.12 -9.53 -13.50
CA PHE A 204 -15.80 -10.06 -13.84
C PHE A 204 -15.80 -11.56 -14.13
N LEU A 205 -16.83 -12.28 -13.74
CA LEU A 205 -17.01 -13.70 -14.09
C LEU A 205 -17.71 -13.88 -15.44
N GLU A 206 -18.25 -12.84 -16.06
CA GLU A 206 -18.89 -12.95 -17.37
C GLU A 206 -17.89 -13.45 -18.42
N GLY A 207 -18.24 -14.54 -19.10
CA GLY A 207 -17.40 -15.18 -20.11
C GLY A 207 -16.20 -15.99 -19.56
N VAL A 208 -16.03 -16.06 -18.24
CA VAL A 208 -15.00 -16.89 -17.62
C VAL A 208 -15.45 -18.33 -17.55
N PRO A 209 -14.63 -19.33 -17.95
CA PRO A 209 -14.98 -20.74 -17.83
C PRO A 209 -15.30 -21.14 -16.39
N ALA A 210 -16.30 -22.00 -16.22
CA ALA A 210 -16.61 -22.52 -14.90
C ALA A 210 -15.41 -23.29 -14.32
N PRO A 211 -15.12 -23.10 -13.02
CA PRO A 211 -14.03 -23.83 -12.38
C PRO A 211 -14.36 -25.31 -12.20
N THR A 212 -13.39 -26.10 -11.83
CA THR A 212 -13.58 -27.49 -11.43
C THR A 212 -14.63 -27.60 -10.33
N PRO A 213 -15.58 -28.54 -10.41
CA PRO A 213 -16.59 -28.70 -9.37
C PRO A 213 -15.95 -28.89 -7.98
N GLY A 214 -16.32 -28.01 -7.04
CA GLY A 214 -15.75 -27.99 -5.68
C GLY A 214 -14.42 -27.23 -5.55
N PHE A 215 -13.98 -26.55 -6.58
CA PHE A 215 -12.84 -25.65 -6.48
C PHE A 215 -13.19 -24.44 -5.60
N GLU A 216 -12.34 -24.21 -4.60
CA GLU A 216 -12.40 -23.04 -3.75
C GLU A 216 -11.16 -22.17 -4.03
N PRO A 217 -11.31 -20.90 -4.42
CA PRO A 217 -10.17 -20.02 -4.74
C PRO A 217 -9.13 -19.90 -3.62
N THR A 218 -9.59 -20.02 -2.37
CA THR A 218 -8.72 -20.07 -1.18
C THR A 218 -7.77 -21.28 -1.20
N ALA A 219 -8.16 -22.38 -1.87
CA ALA A 219 -7.32 -23.58 -1.99
C ALA A 219 -6.03 -23.29 -2.77
N LEU A 220 -6.03 -22.33 -3.68
CA LEU A 220 -4.85 -21.91 -4.44
C LEU A 220 -3.70 -21.53 -3.51
N VAL A 221 -3.94 -20.60 -2.61
CA VAL A 221 -2.92 -20.08 -1.67
C VAL A 221 -2.62 -21.08 -0.55
N MET A 222 -3.64 -21.72 0.00
CA MET A 222 -3.44 -22.70 1.09
C MET A 222 -2.69 -23.94 0.63
N GLU A 223 -2.92 -24.38 -0.60
CA GLU A 223 -2.21 -25.53 -1.16
C GLU A 223 -0.77 -25.16 -1.52
N THR A 224 -0.51 -23.98 -2.09
CA THR A 224 0.82 -23.44 -2.34
C THR A 224 1.63 -23.34 -1.05
N ILE A 225 1.02 -22.81 0.04
CA ILE A 225 1.68 -22.75 1.36
C ILE A 225 1.95 -24.14 1.93
N ARG A 226 1.06 -25.10 1.74
CA ARG A 226 1.23 -26.47 2.24
C ARG A 226 2.31 -27.22 1.49
N GLN A 227 2.39 -27.04 0.17
CA GLN A 227 3.37 -27.74 -0.67
C GLN A 227 4.77 -27.13 -0.62
N SER A 228 4.89 -25.82 -0.36
CA SER A 228 6.22 -25.19 -0.17
C SER A 228 7.03 -25.77 1.00
N GLY A 229 6.44 -26.64 1.80
CA GLY A 229 7.10 -27.32 2.92
C GLY A 229 7.55 -28.75 2.67
N ASP A 230 7.05 -29.50 1.67
CA ASP A 230 7.21 -30.95 1.68
C ASP A 230 7.17 -31.69 0.32
N THR A 231 7.08 -31.05 -0.82
CA THR A 231 7.05 -31.76 -2.10
C THR A 231 7.87 -31.09 -3.20
N ASP A 232 8.70 -31.90 -3.89
CA ASP A 232 9.44 -31.52 -5.10
C ASP A 232 8.53 -31.39 -6.36
N GLN A 233 7.23 -31.40 -6.20
CA GLN A 233 6.29 -31.27 -7.32
C GLN A 233 5.48 -29.99 -7.20
N PRO A 234 5.54 -29.11 -8.22
CA PRO A 234 4.71 -27.91 -8.26
C PRO A 234 3.23 -28.29 -8.31
N LEU A 235 2.40 -27.52 -7.60
CA LEU A 235 0.96 -27.60 -7.72
C LEU A 235 0.56 -27.11 -9.12
N THR A 236 -0.06 -27.96 -9.91
CA THR A 236 -0.62 -27.55 -11.19
C THR A 236 -2.14 -27.58 -11.08
N LEU A 237 -2.77 -26.40 -11.07
CA LEU A 237 -4.21 -26.28 -11.15
C LEU A 237 -4.68 -26.26 -12.61
N PRO A 238 -5.91 -26.72 -12.89
CA PRO A 238 -6.53 -26.53 -14.19
C PRO A 238 -6.57 -25.04 -14.58
N GLU A 239 -6.33 -24.75 -15.85
CA GLU A 239 -6.37 -23.37 -16.37
C GLU A 239 -7.67 -22.63 -16.06
N ASN A 240 -8.81 -23.32 -16.07
CA ASN A 240 -10.11 -22.77 -15.72
C ASN A 240 -10.18 -22.31 -14.25
N ASP A 241 -9.53 -23.04 -13.35
CA ASP A 241 -9.51 -22.71 -11.92
C ASP A 241 -8.67 -21.46 -11.66
N VAL A 242 -7.51 -21.35 -12.33
CA VAL A 242 -6.66 -20.18 -12.29
C VAL A 242 -7.37 -18.96 -12.89
N ALA A 243 -8.01 -19.13 -14.08
CA ALA A 243 -8.74 -18.07 -14.74
C ALA A 243 -9.93 -17.57 -13.87
N TYR A 244 -10.61 -18.48 -13.19
CA TYR A 244 -11.70 -18.14 -12.28
C TYR A 244 -11.20 -17.36 -11.05
N ALA A 245 -10.10 -17.81 -10.44
CA ALA A 245 -9.51 -17.12 -9.30
C ALA A 245 -9.01 -15.72 -9.68
N LEU A 246 -8.32 -15.59 -10.83
CA LEU A 246 -7.89 -14.30 -11.37
C LEU A 246 -9.05 -13.35 -11.65
N ALA A 247 -10.18 -13.86 -12.12
CA ALA A 247 -11.37 -13.03 -12.36
C ALA A 247 -11.97 -12.50 -11.05
N LEU A 248 -11.97 -13.29 -10.00
CA LEU A 248 -12.42 -12.84 -8.68
C LEU A 248 -11.43 -11.83 -8.07
N TYR A 249 -10.13 -12.04 -8.24
CA TYR A 249 -9.10 -11.10 -7.83
C TYR A 249 -9.27 -9.75 -8.53
N ASP A 250 -9.46 -9.74 -9.85
CA ASP A 250 -9.75 -8.53 -10.63
C ASP A 250 -11.02 -7.82 -10.15
N ALA A 251 -12.06 -8.58 -9.81
CA ALA A 251 -13.30 -8.04 -9.25
C ALA A 251 -13.06 -7.37 -7.88
N GLY A 252 -12.17 -7.95 -7.05
CA GLY A 252 -11.72 -7.35 -5.79
C GLY A 252 -11.01 -6.02 -6.01
N ILE A 253 -10.12 -5.96 -6.99
CA ILE A 253 -9.43 -4.70 -7.36
C ILE A 253 -10.47 -3.65 -7.78
N ARG A 254 -11.43 -4.02 -8.63
CA ARG A 254 -12.46 -3.09 -9.09
C ARG A 254 -13.36 -2.59 -7.96
N TYR A 255 -13.67 -3.44 -7.00
CA TYR A 255 -14.39 -3.04 -5.79
C TYR A 255 -13.61 -2.02 -4.94
N VAL A 256 -12.31 -2.24 -4.73
CA VAL A 256 -11.45 -1.30 -4.01
C VAL A 256 -11.30 0.01 -4.77
N ASP A 257 -11.16 -0.05 -6.08
CA ASP A 257 -11.10 1.14 -6.95
C ASP A 257 -12.35 2.02 -6.81
N ASP A 258 -13.55 1.42 -6.74
CA ASP A 258 -14.79 2.15 -6.48
C ASP A 258 -14.82 2.82 -5.10
N TRP A 259 -14.19 2.20 -4.10
CA TRP A 259 -14.04 2.82 -2.79
C TRP A 259 -13.08 4.02 -2.84
N ILE A 260 -11.96 3.92 -3.56
CA ILE A 260 -11.06 5.07 -3.78
C ILE A 260 -11.83 6.21 -4.44
N GLY A 261 -12.69 5.91 -5.42
CA GLY A 261 -13.58 6.89 -6.05
C GLY A 261 -14.51 7.62 -5.06
N LYS A 262 -15.04 6.90 -4.06
CA LYS A 262 -15.85 7.53 -3.00
C LYS A 262 -15.03 8.51 -2.16
N PHE A 263 -13.77 8.18 -1.84
CA PHE A 263 -12.88 9.08 -1.11
C PHE A 263 -12.49 10.30 -1.96
N VAL A 264 -12.18 10.12 -3.23
CA VAL A 264 -11.90 11.22 -4.16
C VAL A 264 -13.10 12.17 -4.24
N SER A 265 -14.30 11.64 -4.47
CA SER A 265 -15.53 12.44 -4.52
C SER A 265 -15.82 13.19 -3.21
N GLU A 266 -15.49 12.58 -2.08
CA GLU A 266 -15.63 13.26 -0.79
C GLU A 266 -14.61 14.40 -0.61
N LEU A 267 -13.34 14.18 -1.02
CA LEU A 267 -12.31 15.23 -1.02
C LEU A 267 -12.70 16.43 -1.89
N GLU A 268 -13.28 16.16 -3.07
CA GLU A 268 -13.82 17.20 -3.96
C GLU A 268 -14.98 17.95 -3.30
N SER A 269 -15.92 17.22 -2.69
CA SER A 269 -17.07 17.80 -1.99
C SER A 269 -16.65 18.70 -0.83
N LEU A 270 -15.60 18.33 -0.12
CA LEU A 270 -15.01 19.11 0.98
C LEU A 270 -14.12 20.28 0.49
N GLY A 271 -13.82 20.36 -0.81
CA GLY A 271 -12.93 21.37 -1.40
C GLY A 271 -11.48 21.24 -0.96
N ILE A 272 -11.04 20.00 -0.64
CA ILE A 272 -9.67 19.73 -0.18
C ILE A 272 -8.87 18.84 -1.13
N TYR A 273 -9.45 18.41 -2.25
CA TYR A 273 -8.79 17.53 -3.22
C TYR A 273 -7.46 18.09 -3.72
N ASP A 274 -7.45 19.34 -4.20
CA ASP A 274 -6.26 19.97 -4.79
C ASP A 274 -5.08 20.16 -3.82
N ARG A 275 -5.34 20.11 -2.53
CA ARG A 275 -4.33 20.26 -1.46
C ARG A 275 -4.01 18.95 -0.73
N THR A 276 -4.67 17.84 -1.11
CA THR A 276 -4.45 16.52 -0.55
C THR A 276 -3.37 15.76 -1.30
N THR A 277 -2.46 15.12 -0.58
CA THR A 277 -1.57 14.11 -1.15
C THR A 277 -2.25 12.75 -0.99
N LEU A 278 -2.65 12.15 -2.12
CA LEU A 278 -3.23 10.81 -2.15
C LEU A 278 -2.18 9.81 -2.66
N VAL A 279 -1.91 8.78 -1.88
CA VAL A 279 -0.97 7.69 -2.19
C VAL A 279 -1.74 6.39 -2.30
N VAL A 280 -1.61 5.68 -3.42
CA VAL A 280 -2.08 4.30 -3.58
C VAL A 280 -0.86 3.41 -3.64
N ILE A 281 -0.78 2.43 -2.74
CA ILE A 281 0.36 1.54 -2.60
C ILE A 281 -0.10 0.11 -2.29
N SER A 282 0.75 -0.86 -2.58
CA SER A 282 0.61 -2.25 -2.12
C SER A 282 1.84 -2.68 -1.34
N ASP A 283 1.65 -3.55 -0.38
CA ASP A 283 2.73 -4.12 0.42
C ASP A 283 3.48 -5.24 -0.32
N HIS A 284 2.78 -6.09 -1.08
CA HIS A 284 3.34 -7.13 -1.98
C HIS A 284 2.30 -7.57 -3.01
N GLY A 285 2.66 -8.48 -3.88
CA GLY A 285 1.76 -9.09 -4.86
C GLY A 285 1.15 -10.41 -4.39
N GLU A 286 0.45 -11.06 -5.30
CA GLU A 286 -0.16 -12.39 -5.15
C GLU A 286 0.28 -13.28 -6.30
N GLU A 287 0.45 -14.57 -6.08
CA GLU A 287 0.89 -15.54 -7.09
C GLU A 287 -0.27 -16.40 -7.59
N PHE A 288 -0.37 -16.55 -8.91
CA PHE A 288 -1.36 -17.37 -9.60
C PHE A 288 -0.69 -18.46 -10.45
N GLN A 289 0.28 -19.16 -9.88
CA GLN A 289 1.06 -20.22 -10.50
C GLN A 289 2.05 -19.79 -11.60
N GLU A 290 2.51 -18.55 -11.61
CA GLU A 290 3.50 -18.10 -12.58
C GLU A 290 4.88 -18.76 -12.40
N HIS A 291 5.14 -19.30 -11.22
CA HIS A 291 6.41 -19.98 -10.91
C HIS A 291 6.27 -21.50 -10.71
N GLY A 292 5.08 -22.05 -10.90
CA GLY A 292 4.78 -23.49 -10.81
C GLY A 292 4.34 -23.97 -9.45
#